data_1dd6d560d8c5be9a74bd6c5515a1bfe0
#
_entry.id   1dd6d560d8c5be9a74bd6c5515a1bfe0
#
_cell.length_a   1.000
_cell.length_b   1.000
_cell.length_c   1.000
_cell.angle_alpha   90.00
_cell.angle_beta   90.00
_cell.angle_gamma   90.00
#
_symmetry.space_group_name_H-M   'P 1'
#
loop_
_entity.id
_entity.type
_entity.pdbx_description
1 polymer ?
#
loop_
_entity_poly.entity_id
_entity_poly.type
_entity_poly.pdbx_seq_one_letter_code
_entity_poly.pdbx_strand_id
1 'polypeptide(L)'
;MSVIEMEIKEHAIYKICKEYDSEKYLAIASQSLGYAKLCCYAVKKLNENEIVTSYENICVALWRMFPKCENFHLTGFEDMPDTDYMEKLIKLRGTPKHQGYLDGGHIGTHNESLRHPWKLTRKGQLYAQEAENIFSGTVVTPEIRKDDDTDDRKLRLNNTFNNLWKTDLYIQFDKNEIPDSIDETVICATFDMLYSPKRFKDDFKKKLSKFQSNLNAFEKDTSDNRINKTRKFLAWIKKEVQKFD
;
A
#
# COMPACT_ATOMS: atom_id res chain seq x y z
N MET A 1 32.80 10.87 -26.10
CA MET A 1 32.07 9.87 -25.29
C MET A 1 33.09 8.96 -24.62
N SER A 2 33.11 8.88 -23.30
CA SER A 2 34.04 7.98 -22.61
C SER A 2 33.61 6.51 -22.78
N VAL A 3 34.57 5.59 -22.65
CA VAL A 3 34.28 4.13 -22.70
C VAL A 3 33.21 3.77 -21.68
N ILE A 4 33.22 4.40 -20.48
CA ILE A 4 32.21 4.23 -19.44
C ILE A 4 30.82 4.66 -19.88
N GLU A 5 30.69 5.78 -20.61
CA GLU A 5 29.38 6.23 -21.12
C GLU A 5 28.82 5.29 -22.22
N MET A 6 29.70 4.65 -22.99
CA MET A 6 29.27 3.64 -23.96
C MET A 6 28.80 2.35 -23.26
N GLU A 7 29.52 1.86 -22.27
CA GLU A 7 29.14 0.66 -21.49
C GLU A 7 27.80 0.85 -20.77
N ILE A 8 27.55 2.02 -20.19
CA ILE A 8 26.27 2.33 -19.54
C ILE A 8 25.12 2.33 -20.56
N LYS A 9 25.34 2.91 -21.75
CA LYS A 9 24.29 2.97 -22.80
C LYS A 9 23.96 1.61 -23.42
N GLU A 10 24.85 0.64 -23.30
CA GLU A 10 24.64 -0.72 -23.82
C GLU A 10 23.99 -1.66 -22.81
N HIS A 11 23.93 -1.27 -21.53
CA HIS A 11 23.30 -2.11 -20.52
C HIS A 11 21.83 -2.44 -20.88
N ALA A 12 21.44 -3.69 -20.74
CA ALA A 12 20.12 -4.18 -21.15
C ALA A 12 18.95 -3.33 -20.61
N ILE A 13 19.07 -2.86 -19.37
CA ILE A 13 18.04 -2.02 -18.75
C ILE A 13 17.83 -0.69 -19.48
N TYR A 14 18.86 -0.09 -20.05
CA TYR A 14 18.74 1.15 -20.81
C TYR A 14 18.08 0.94 -22.18
N LYS A 15 18.17 -0.27 -22.74
CA LYS A 15 17.52 -0.60 -24.01
C LYS A 15 16.00 -0.64 -23.89
N ILE A 16 15.49 -1.03 -22.72
CA ILE A 16 14.04 -1.09 -22.48
C ILE A 16 13.49 0.20 -21.86
N CYS A 17 14.33 1.00 -21.19
CA CYS A 17 13.93 2.28 -20.60
C CYS A 17 13.81 3.35 -21.67
N LYS A 18 12.86 3.19 -22.59
CA LYS A 18 12.49 4.23 -23.53
C LYS A 18 11.67 5.28 -22.80
N GLU A 19 11.82 6.53 -23.23
CA GLU A 19 10.94 7.60 -22.78
C GLU A 19 9.51 7.31 -23.23
N TYR A 20 8.57 7.31 -22.27
CA TYR A 20 7.15 7.17 -22.55
C TYR A 20 6.52 8.54 -22.74
N ASP A 21 5.41 8.57 -23.45
CA ASP A 21 4.61 9.78 -23.62
C ASP A 21 4.28 10.39 -22.25
N SER A 22 4.76 11.63 -22.02
CA SER A 22 4.67 12.31 -20.73
C SER A 22 3.23 12.54 -20.27
N GLU A 23 2.29 12.73 -21.19
CA GLU A 23 0.88 12.93 -20.83
C GLU A 23 0.27 11.64 -20.30
N LYS A 24 0.59 10.50 -20.91
CA LYS A 24 0.04 9.21 -20.51
C LYS A 24 0.54 8.77 -19.15
N TYR A 25 1.84 8.81 -18.89
CA TYR A 25 2.31 8.36 -17.57
C TYR A 25 2.06 9.39 -16.47
N LEU A 26 2.04 10.67 -16.77
CA LEU A 26 1.61 11.69 -15.79
C LEU A 26 0.13 11.58 -15.47
N ALA A 27 -0.71 11.24 -16.44
CA ALA A 27 -2.12 10.92 -16.19
C ALA A 27 -2.29 9.70 -15.27
N ILE A 28 -1.41 8.70 -15.39
CA ILE A 28 -1.38 7.56 -14.45
C ILE A 28 -0.90 8.03 -13.07
N ALA A 29 0.21 8.77 -13.00
CA ALA A 29 0.80 9.24 -11.74
C ALA A 29 -0.17 10.07 -10.90
N SER A 30 -1.04 10.86 -11.54
CA SER A 30 -2.06 11.68 -10.87
C SER A 30 -3.24 10.88 -10.28
N GLN A 31 -3.39 9.60 -10.65
CA GLN A 31 -4.46 8.74 -10.14
C GLN A 31 -4.15 8.25 -8.71
N SER A 32 -5.19 7.79 -8.02
CA SER A 32 -5.00 7.02 -6.79
C SER A 32 -4.15 5.78 -7.09
N LEU A 33 -3.07 5.60 -6.29
CA LEU A 33 -2.09 4.52 -6.48
C LEU A 33 -1.34 4.58 -7.83
N GLY A 34 -1.33 5.73 -8.52
CA GLY A 34 -0.71 5.87 -9.82
C GLY A 34 0.76 5.48 -9.84
N TYR A 35 1.55 5.90 -8.86
CA TYR A 35 2.96 5.49 -8.72
C TYR A 35 3.13 3.98 -8.49
N ALA A 36 2.19 3.32 -7.81
CA ALA A 36 2.21 1.87 -7.67
C ALA A 36 1.94 1.17 -9.00
N LYS A 37 1.03 1.69 -9.82
CA LYS A 37 0.77 1.18 -11.18
C LYS A 37 2.00 1.32 -12.07
N LEU A 38 2.67 2.48 -12.03
CA LEU A 38 3.92 2.70 -12.75
C LEU A 38 5.03 1.75 -12.28
N CYS A 39 5.16 1.53 -10.98
CA CYS A 39 6.11 0.56 -10.41
C CYS A 39 5.82 -0.86 -10.90
N CYS A 40 4.58 -1.31 -10.85
CA CYS A 40 4.20 -2.63 -11.35
C CYS A 40 4.45 -2.79 -12.84
N TYR A 41 4.19 -1.73 -13.62
CA TYR A 41 4.48 -1.72 -15.06
C TYR A 41 5.98 -1.84 -15.34
N ALA A 42 6.83 -1.10 -14.61
CA ALA A 42 8.28 -1.21 -14.73
C ALA A 42 8.77 -2.62 -14.40
N VAL A 43 8.29 -3.23 -13.31
CA VAL A 43 8.60 -4.64 -12.95
C VAL A 43 8.16 -5.61 -14.06
N LYS A 44 6.97 -5.40 -14.64
CA LYS A 44 6.50 -6.21 -15.78
C LYS A 44 7.46 -6.09 -16.97
N LYS A 45 7.88 -4.87 -17.33
CA LYS A 45 8.79 -4.65 -18.45
C LYS A 45 10.18 -5.24 -18.22
N LEU A 46 10.70 -5.19 -17.01
CA LEU A 46 11.94 -5.88 -16.66
C LEU A 46 11.80 -7.39 -16.85
N ASN A 47 10.72 -8.01 -16.36
CA ASN A 47 10.47 -9.43 -16.51
C ASN A 47 10.30 -9.84 -17.98
N GLU A 48 9.58 -9.07 -18.79
CA GLU A 48 9.39 -9.34 -20.23
C GLU A 48 10.71 -9.32 -21.02
N ASN A 49 11.72 -8.63 -20.50
CA ASN A 49 13.05 -8.54 -21.09
C ASN A 49 14.10 -9.38 -20.36
N GLU A 50 13.66 -10.32 -19.50
CA GLU A 50 14.53 -11.26 -18.75
C GLU A 50 15.55 -10.54 -17.84
N ILE A 51 15.25 -9.31 -17.42
CA ILE A 51 16.09 -8.54 -16.51
C ILE A 51 15.65 -8.83 -15.08
N VAL A 52 16.61 -9.18 -14.23
CA VAL A 52 16.36 -9.44 -12.81
C VAL A 52 15.72 -8.22 -12.17
N THR A 53 14.58 -8.43 -11.52
CA THR A 53 13.82 -7.39 -10.81
C THR A 53 14.41 -7.11 -9.43
N SER A 54 15.73 -6.81 -9.39
CA SER A 54 16.39 -6.33 -8.19
C SER A 54 15.88 -4.94 -7.84
N TYR A 55 16.13 -4.51 -6.61
CA TYR A 55 15.79 -3.15 -6.17
C TYR A 55 16.39 -2.08 -7.08
N GLU A 56 17.67 -2.21 -7.37
CA GLU A 56 18.42 -1.26 -8.20
C GLU A 56 17.87 -1.18 -9.63
N ASN A 57 17.58 -2.34 -10.22
CA ASN A 57 17.03 -2.40 -11.58
C ASN A 57 15.63 -1.78 -11.65
N ILE A 58 14.81 -1.97 -10.62
CA ILE A 58 13.50 -1.32 -10.55
C ILE A 58 13.66 0.19 -10.39
N CYS A 59 14.58 0.66 -9.54
CA CYS A 59 14.86 2.09 -9.38
C CYS A 59 15.32 2.75 -10.69
N VAL A 60 16.24 2.12 -11.41
CA VAL A 60 16.71 2.60 -12.72
C VAL A 60 15.56 2.61 -13.73
N ALA A 61 14.73 1.57 -13.76
CA ALA A 61 13.60 1.50 -14.65
C ALA A 61 12.58 2.64 -14.38
N LEU A 62 12.21 2.85 -13.13
CA LEU A 62 11.29 3.92 -12.73
C LEU A 62 11.82 5.31 -13.14
N TRP A 63 13.07 5.57 -12.82
CA TRP A 63 13.73 6.83 -13.15
C TRP A 63 13.81 7.09 -14.65
N ARG A 64 14.15 6.08 -15.44
CA ARG A 64 14.38 6.23 -16.88
C ARG A 64 13.14 6.11 -17.73
N MET A 65 12.17 5.30 -17.30
CA MET A 65 10.91 5.16 -18.05
C MET A 65 9.98 6.37 -17.84
N PHE A 66 10.08 7.04 -16.68
CA PHE A 66 9.17 8.12 -16.31
C PHE A 66 9.90 9.40 -15.89
N PRO A 67 10.67 10.00 -16.81
CA PRO A 67 11.63 11.06 -16.49
C PRO A 67 11.00 12.38 -16.01
N LYS A 68 9.68 12.59 -16.19
CA LYS A 68 8.98 13.80 -15.71
C LYS A 68 8.17 13.53 -14.43
N CYS A 69 8.28 12.34 -13.82
CA CYS A 69 7.68 12.04 -12.54
C CYS A 69 8.58 12.57 -11.40
N GLU A 70 8.25 13.73 -10.85
CA GLU A 70 9.04 14.43 -9.82
C GLU A 70 9.46 13.52 -8.64
N ASN A 71 8.60 12.60 -8.23
CA ASN A 71 8.89 11.68 -7.12
C ASN A 71 9.92 10.58 -7.45
N PHE A 72 10.34 10.45 -8.70
CA PHE A 72 11.40 9.50 -9.08
C PHE A 72 12.77 10.17 -9.21
N HIS A 73 12.85 11.46 -8.97
CA HIS A 73 14.08 12.26 -9.02
C HIS A 73 14.31 12.99 -7.69
N LEU A 74 15.55 13.20 -7.34
CA LEU A 74 15.88 14.08 -6.21
C LEU A 74 15.45 15.51 -6.53
N THR A 75 14.80 16.16 -5.57
CA THR A 75 14.35 17.53 -5.72
C THR A 75 15.52 18.46 -6.09
N GLY A 76 15.42 19.09 -7.25
CA GLY A 76 16.47 19.97 -7.80
C GLY A 76 17.61 19.25 -8.50
N PHE A 77 17.54 17.92 -8.67
CA PHE A 77 18.54 17.09 -9.36
C PHE A 77 17.85 16.06 -10.24
N GLU A 78 17.36 16.49 -11.39
CA GLU A 78 16.62 15.62 -12.32
C GLU A 78 17.45 14.45 -12.86
N ASP A 79 18.77 14.58 -12.83
CA ASP A 79 19.71 13.55 -13.27
C ASP A 79 19.96 12.45 -12.22
N MET A 80 19.37 12.56 -11.05
CA MET A 80 19.57 11.63 -9.95
C MET A 80 18.24 11.00 -9.49
N PRO A 81 18.19 9.65 -9.33
CA PRO A 81 17.00 8.98 -8.83
C PRO A 81 16.77 9.27 -7.35
N ASP A 82 15.52 9.47 -6.94
CA ASP A 82 15.12 9.49 -5.53
C ASP A 82 14.94 8.05 -5.02
N THR A 83 16.04 7.46 -4.56
CA THR A 83 16.04 6.09 -4.05
C THR A 83 15.23 5.94 -2.76
N ASP A 84 15.13 6.98 -1.93
CA ASP A 84 14.33 6.96 -0.70
C ASP A 84 12.83 6.87 -0.98
N TYR A 85 12.35 7.63 -1.96
CA TYR A 85 10.95 7.53 -2.38
C TYR A 85 10.64 6.16 -3.00
N MET A 86 11.56 5.67 -3.86
CA MET A 86 11.41 4.37 -4.51
C MET A 86 11.45 3.23 -3.50
N GLU A 87 12.30 3.31 -2.45
CA GLU A 87 12.30 2.34 -1.36
C GLU A 87 10.93 2.29 -0.64
N LYS A 88 10.38 3.44 -0.32
CA LYS A 88 9.04 3.54 0.28
C LYS A 88 7.96 2.94 -0.62
N LEU A 89 8.05 3.17 -1.91
CA LEU A 89 7.13 2.63 -2.89
C LEU A 89 7.23 1.10 -2.98
N ILE A 90 8.43 0.57 -3.11
CA ILE A 90 8.70 -0.85 -3.32
C ILE A 90 8.53 -1.64 -2.02
N LYS A 91 9.27 -1.28 -0.96
CA LYS A 91 9.34 -2.04 0.30
C LYS A 91 8.16 -1.79 1.22
N LEU A 92 7.84 -0.51 1.47
CA LEU A 92 6.83 -0.19 2.48
C LEU A 92 5.41 -0.28 1.95
N ARG A 93 5.17 0.08 0.70
CA ARG A 93 3.83 0.06 0.10
C ARG A 93 3.59 -1.15 -0.79
N GLY A 94 4.65 -1.67 -1.44
CA GLY A 94 4.57 -2.79 -2.36
C GLY A 94 4.34 -4.13 -1.68
N THR A 95 4.80 -4.32 -0.44
CA THR A 95 4.74 -5.62 0.24
C THR A 95 3.31 -6.02 0.62
N PRO A 96 3.01 -7.33 0.76
CA PRO A 96 1.71 -7.84 1.18
C PRO A 96 1.21 -7.26 2.51
N LYS A 97 2.13 -6.86 3.41
CA LYS A 97 1.79 -6.23 4.69
C LYS A 97 1.07 -4.89 4.53
N HIS A 98 1.30 -4.16 3.44
CA HIS A 98 0.75 -2.82 3.23
C HIS A 98 -0.26 -2.76 2.07
N GLN A 99 0.20 -2.88 0.82
CA GLN A 99 -0.67 -2.80 -0.36
C GLN A 99 -0.69 -4.08 -1.18
N GLY A 100 0.33 -4.92 -1.04
CA GLY A 100 0.36 -6.27 -1.58
C GLY A 100 0.51 -6.37 -3.09
N TYR A 101 1.09 -5.40 -3.78
CA TYR A 101 1.30 -5.48 -5.23
C TYR A 101 2.66 -6.07 -5.64
N LEU A 102 3.60 -6.16 -4.71
CA LEU A 102 4.89 -6.85 -4.88
C LEU A 102 5.07 -7.91 -3.80
N ASP A 103 5.83 -8.95 -4.10
CA ASP A 103 6.20 -10.02 -3.18
C ASP A 103 7.68 -10.38 -3.33
N GLY A 104 8.25 -10.99 -2.29
CA GLY A 104 9.67 -11.32 -2.24
C GLY A 104 10.54 -10.09 -2.08
N GLY A 105 11.67 -10.11 -2.77
CA GLY A 105 12.61 -9.00 -2.84
C GLY A 105 13.46 -8.78 -1.59
N HIS A 106 14.60 -8.15 -1.79
CA HIS A 106 15.51 -7.72 -0.74
C HIS A 106 16.07 -6.33 -1.07
N ILE A 107 16.18 -5.48 -0.07
CA ILE A 107 16.88 -4.20 -0.14
C ILE A 107 18.05 -4.29 0.81
N GLY A 108 19.24 -4.34 0.28
CA GLY A 108 20.48 -4.51 1.04
C GLY A 108 21.68 -4.45 0.12
N THR A 109 22.60 -5.41 0.24
CA THR A 109 23.73 -5.48 -0.68
C THR A 109 23.26 -5.86 -2.09
N HIS A 110 23.95 -5.37 -3.11
CA HIS A 110 23.63 -5.65 -4.51
C HIS A 110 23.50 -7.15 -4.80
N ASN A 111 24.43 -7.97 -4.27
CA ASN A 111 24.40 -9.41 -4.47
C ASN A 111 23.15 -10.10 -3.86
N GLU A 112 22.67 -9.63 -2.73
CA GLU A 112 21.45 -10.16 -2.10
C GLU A 112 20.19 -9.71 -2.82
N SER A 113 20.16 -8.46 -3.29
CA SER A 113 19.08 -7.93 -4.11
C SER A 113 18.91 -8.72 -5.41
N LEU A 114 19.99 -9.14 -6.04
CA LEU A 114 19.97 -10.01 -7.23
C LEU A 114 19.47 -11.43 -6.95
N ARG A 115 19.80 -11.99 -5.76
CA ARG A 115 19.37 -13.33 -5.35
C ARG A 115 17.90 -13.39 -4.95
N HIS A 116 17.34 -12.28 -4.52
CA HIS A 116 15.98 -12.15 -4.05
C HIS A 116 15.23 -11.11 -4.87
N PRO A 117 14.85 -11.44 -6.13
CA PRO A 117 14.14 -10.50 -7.00
C PRO A 117 12.71 -10.26 -6.51
N TRP A 118 12.21 -9.07 -6.79
CA TRP A 118 10.82 -8.71 -6.57
C TRP A 118 9.91 -9.33 -7.63
N LYS A 119 8.74 -9.78 -7.21
CA LYS A 119 7.74 -10.41 -8.09
C LYS A 119 6.43 -9.65 -8.01
N LEU A 120 5.71 -9.56 -9.12
CA LEU A 120 4.35 -9.06 -9.12
C LEU A 120 3.43 -10.08 -8.46
N THR A 121 2.66 -9.65 -7.47
CA THR A 121 1.49 -10.39 -7.01
C THR A 121 0.38 -10.35 -8.08
N ARG A 122 -0.72 -11.08 -7.90
CA ARG A 122 -1.89 -10.95 -8.77
C ARG A 122 -2.38 -9.51 -8.87
N LYS A 123 -2.41 -8.78 -7.74
CA LYS A 123 -2.75 -7.35 -7.70
C LYS A 123 -1.76 -6.49 -8.47
N GLY A 124 -0.47 -6.79 -8.34
CA GLY A 124 0.56 -6.10 -9.10
C GLY A 124 0.45 -6.33 -10.61
N GLN A 125 0.06 -7.54 -11.03
CA GLN A 125 -0.21 -7.85 -12.44
C GLN A 125 -1.38 -7.02 -12.99
N LEU A 126 -2.47 -6.87 -12.21
CA LEU A 126 -3.60 -6.01 -12.59
C LEU A 126 -3.17 -4.54 -12.72
N TYR A 127 -2.38 -4.01 -11.78
CA TYR A 127 -1.86 -2.65 -11.84
C TYR A 127 -0.98 -2.43 -13.06
N ALA A 128 -0.09 -3.39 -13.37
CA ALA A 128 0.74 -3.33 -14.55
C ALA A 128 -0.09 -3.35 -15.84
N GLN A 129 -1.16 -4.17 -15.88
CA GLN A 129 -2.06 -4.24 -17.02
C GLN A 129 -2.89 -2.96 -17.21
N GLU A 130 -3.35 -2.35 -16.12
CA GLU A 130 -4.05 -1.06 -16.18
C GLU A 130 -3.15 0.04 -16.76
N ALA A 131 -1.89 0.10 -16.32
CA ALA A 131 -0.93 1.04 -16.88
C ALA A 131 -0.67 0.77 -18.37
N GLU A 132 -0.47 -0.49 -18.75
CA GLU A 132 -0.25 -0.88 -20.15
C GLU A 132 -1.43 -0.52 -21.06
N ASN A 133 -2.66 -0.72 -20.61
CA ASN A 133 -3.86 -0.34 -21.33
C ASN A 133 -3.91 1.18 -21.61
N ILE A 134 -3.51 1.99 -20.64
CA ILE A 134 -3.43 3.45 -20.80
C ILE A 134 -2.33 3.81 -21.81
N PHE A 135 -1.16 3.19 -21.72
CA PHE A 135 -0.05 3.43 -22.67
C PHE A 135 -0.40 3.02 -24.10
N SER A 136 -1.10 1.90 -24.27
CA SER A 136 -1.53 1.40 -25.58
C SER A 136 -2.71 2.18 -26.17
N GLY A 137 -3.36 3.03 -25.37
CA GLY A 137 -4.60 3.71 -25.78
C GLY A 137 -5.80 2.77 -25.86
N THR A 138 -5.66 1.56 -25.34
CA THR A 138 -6.77 0.60 -25.30
C THR A 138 -7.68 1.01 -24.18
N VAL A 139 -8.86 1.57 -24.50
CA VAL A 139 -9.92 1.84 -23.52
C VAL A 139 -10.50 0.49 -23.11
N VAL A 140 -9.85 -0.18 -22.20
CA VAL A 140 -10.48 -1.29 -21.48
C VAL A 140 -11.21 -0.64 -20.33
N THR A 141 -12.53 -0.55 -20.45
CA THR A 141 -13.37 -0.42 -19.25
C THR A 141 -12.98 -1.61 -18.38
N PRO A 142 -12.41 -1.41 -17.17
CA PRO A 142 -12.04 -2.54 -16.35
C PRO A 142 -13.34 -3.32 -16.10
N GLU A 143 -13.46 -4.50 -16.69
CA GLU A 143 -14.39 -5.49 -16.16
C GLU A 143 -13.88 -5.79 -14.75
N ILE A 144 -14.44 -5.08 -13.80
CA ILE A 144 -14.33 -5.39 -12.38
C ILE A 144 -14.97 -6.76 -12.24
N ARG A 145 -14.16 -7.81 -12.35
CA ARG A 145 -14.60 -9.15 -11.98
C ARG A 145 -14.99 -9.08 -10.51
N LYS A 146 -16.27 -9.21 -10.24
CA LYS A 146 -16.86 -9.12 -8.90
C LYS A 146 -16.18 -10.02 -7.86
N ASP A 147 -15.42 -11.01 -8.29
CA ASP A 147 -14.70 -11.95 -7.42
C ASP A 147 -13.39 -11.39 -6.81
N ASP A 148 -12.73 -10.41 -7.49
CA ASP A 148 -11.51 -9.78 -6.96
C ASP A 148 -11.81 -8.71 -5.88
N ASP A 149 -13.02 -8.15 -5.87
CA ASP A 149 -13.44 -7.14 -4.89
C ASP A 149 -13.59 -7.76 -3.47
N THR A 150 -13.89 -9.05 -3.38
CA THR A 150 -14.05 -9.74 -2.09
C THR A 150 -12.73 -9.98 -1.37
N ASP A 151 -11.67 -10.34 -2.06
CA ASP A 151 -10.36 -10.62 -1.43
C ASP A 151 -9.62 -9.33 -1.07
N ASP A 152 -9.69 -8.31 -1.92
CA ASP A 152 -9.11 -6.99 -1.62
C ASP A 152 -9.89 -6.29 -0.49
N ARG A 153 -11.20 -6.45 -0.43
CA ARG A 153 -12.05 -6.01 0.69
C ARG A 153 -11.69 -6.71 1.99
N LYS A 154 -11.55 -8.04 1.98
CA LYS A 154 -11.12 -8.81 3.18
C LYS A 154 -9.73 -8.38 3.64
N LEU A 155 -8.80 -8.14 2.70
CA LEU A 155 -7.46 -7.66 3.03
C LEU A 155 -7.51 -6.25 3.65
N ARG A 156 -8.31 -5.33 3.10
CA ARG A 156 -8.51 -3.99 3.66
C ARG A 156 -9.17 -4.04 5.03
N LEU A 157 -10.19 -4.87 5.19
CA LEU A 157 -10.85 -5.10 6.46
C LEU A 157 -9.86 -5.60 7.51
N ASN A 158 -9.09 -6.64 7.18
CA ASN A 158 -8.06 -7.18 8.05
C ASN A 158 -6.99 -6.12 8.39
N ASN A 159 -6.49 -5.36 7.41
CA ASN A 159 -5.49 -4.33 7.64
C ASN A 159 -6.01 -3.19 8.54
N THR A 160 -7.30 -2.86 8.43
CA THR A 160 -7.91 -1.78 9.21
C THR A 160 -8.21 -2.18 10.64
N PHE A 161 -8.69 -3.40 10.85
CA PHE A 161 -9.21 -3.85 12.15
C PHE A 161 -8.35 -4.91 12.84
N ASN A 162 -7.33 -5.47 12.20
CA ASN A 162 -6.52 -6.56 12.74
C ASN A 162 -5.88 -6.20 14.09
N ASN A 163 -5.42 -4.96 14.25
CA ASN A 163 -4.85 -4.50 15.51
C ASN A 163 -5.92 -4.42 16.60
N LEU A 164 -7.12 -3.93 16.28
CA LEU A 164 -8.25 -3.87 17.21
C LEU A 164 -8.69 -5.27 17.63
N TRP A 165 -8.83 -6.20 16.68
CA TRP A 165 -9.27 -7.57 16.96
C TRP A 165 -8.30 -8.41 17.82
N LYS A 166 -7.04 -7.99 17.89
CA LYS A 166 -5.98 -8.61 18.71
C LYS A 166 -5.86 -8.03 20.10
N THR A 167 -6.60 -6.97 20.41
CA THR A 167 -6.56 -6.37 21.74
C THR A 167 -7.31 -7.24 22.75
N ASP A 168 -6.80 -7.28 23.97
CA ASP A 168 -7.40 -8.07 25.05
C ASP A 168 -8.86 -7.66 25.28
N LEU A 169 -9.15 -6.37 25.29
CA LEU A 169 -10.50 -5.87 25.50
C LEU A 169 -11.47 -6.31 24.40
N TYR A 170 -11.05 -6.33 23.14
CA TYR A 170 -11.90 -6.84 22.06
C TYR A 170 -12.13 -8.35 22.18
N ILE A 171 -11.08 -9.11 22.54
CA ILE A 171 -11.16 -10.56 22.72
C ILE A 171 -12.11 -10.90 23.87
N GLN A 172 -12.02 -10.19 25.01
CA GLN A 172 -12.93 -10.34 26.15
C GLN A 172 -14.37 -10.02 25.75
N PHE A 173 -14.59 -8.91 25.03
CA PHE A 173 -15.90 -8.57 24.51
C PHE A 173 -16.47 -9.66 23.58
N ASP A 174 -15.65 -10.22 22.70
CA ASP A 174 -16.07 -11.27 21.74
C ASP A 174 -16.47 -12.56 22.45
N LYS A 175 -15.84 -12.86 23.59
CA LYS A 175 -16.14 -14.01 24.47
C LYS A 175 -17.27 -13.76 25.47
N ASN A 176 -17.83 -12.55 25.54
CA ASN A 176 -18.73 -12.08 26.61
C ASN A 176 -18.11 -12.11 28.03
N GLU A 177 -16.78 -11.98 28.10
CA GLU A 177 -15.99 -11.92 29.34
C GLU A 177 -15.62 -10.46 29.67
N ILE A 178 -16.60 -9.56 29.65
CA ILE A 178 -16.38 -8.13 29.82
C ILE A 178 -15.93 -7.85 31.27
N PRO A 179 -14.81 -7.12 31.44
CA PRO A 179 -14.36 -6.78 32.81
C PRO A 179 -15.36 -5.84 33.51
N ASP A 180 -15.48 -6.00 34.84
CA ASP A 180 -16.39 -5.20 35.66
C ASP A 180 -16.06 -3.69 35.64
N SER A 181 -14.79 -3.36 35.43
CA SER A 181 -14.33 -1.99 35.28
C SER A 181 -13.34 -1.85 34.15
N ILE A 182 -13.52 -0.82 33.35
CA ILE A 182 -12.61 -0.44 32.25
C ILE A 182 -12.17 0.98 32.55
N ASP A 183 -10.86 1.24 32.49
CA ASP A 183 -10.32 2.58 32.65
C ASP A 183 -9.89 3.20 31.32
N GLU A 184 -9.56 4.50 31.34
CA GLU A 184 -9.13 5.25 30.15
C GLU A 184 -7.84 4.68 29.54
N THR A 185 -6.95 4.08 30.33
CA THR A 185 -5.66 3.56 29.86
C THR A 185 -5.86 2.29 29.05
N VAL A 186 -6.78 1.42 29.46
CA VAL A 186 -7.18 0.21 28.71
C VAL A 186 -7.80 0.59 27.36
N ILE A 187 -8.62 1.65 27.34
CA ILE A 187 -9.22 2.15 26.11
C ILE A 187 -8.13 2.75 25.21
N CYS A 188 -7.21 3.54 25.76
CA CYS A 188 -6.09 4.08 24.97
C CYS A 188 -5.23 2.97 24.35
N ALA A 189 -4.91 1.92 25.09
CA ALA A 189 -4.18 0.76 24.58
C ALA A 189 -4.96 0.04 23.46
N THR A 190 -6.27 -0.13 23.63
CA THR A 190 -7.15 -0.79 22.65
C THR A 190 -7.21 -0.04 21.34
N PHE A 191 -7.23 1.28 21.37
CA PHE A 191 -7.35 2.13 20.18
C PHE A 191 -6.01 2.69 19.67
N ASP A 192 -4.89 2.24 20.23
CA ASP A 192 -3.56 2.76 19.89
C ASP A 192 -3.53 4.30 20.01
N MET A 193 -3.84 4.80 21.18
CA MET A 193 -3.89 6.22 21.53
C MET A 193 -2.92 6.52 22.67
N LEU A 194 -2.28 7.69 22.61
CA LEU A 194 -1.50 8.19 23.74
C LEU A 194 -2.47 8.68 24.83
N TYR A 195 -2.25 8.18 26.06
CA TYR A 195 -3.07 8.61 27.20
C TYR A 195 -2.77 10.07 27.58
N SER A 196 -3.80 10.90 27.59
CA SER A 196 -3.78 12.27 28.07
C SER A 196 -5.12 12.60 28.72
N PRO A 197 -5.21 12.76 30.03
CA PRO A 197 -6.49 12.97 30.71
C PRO A 197 -7.29 14.13 30.15
N LYS A 198 -6.60 15.25 29.82
CA LYS A 198 -7.25 16.47 29.28
C LYS A 198 -7.80 16.30 27.85
N ARG A 199 -7.29 15.35 27.08
CA ARG A 199 -7.62 15.18 25.66
C ARG A 199 -8.26 13.83 25.36
N PHE A 200 -8.37 12.95 26.33
CA PHE A 200 -8.84 11.58 26.16
C PHE A 200 -10.17 11.51 25.40
N LYS A 201 -11.20 12.21 25.87
CA LYS A 201 -12.54 12.19 25.26
C LYS A 201 -12.51 12.67 23.79
N ASP A 202 -11.75 13.72 23.50
CA ASP A 202 -11.65 14.27 22.12
C ASP A 202 -10.87 13.34 21.19
N ASP A 203 -9.75 12.81 21.66
CA ASP A 203 -8.92 11.93 20.85
C ASP A 203 -9.63 10.59 20.62
N PHE A 204 -10.33 10.06 21.64
CA PHE A 204 -11.19 8.88 21.49
C PHE A 204 -12.32 9.12 20.48
N LYS A 205 -13.02 10.26 20.56
CA LYS A 205 -14.09 10.60 19.61
C LYS A 205 -13.59 10.64 18.16
N LYS A 206 -12.41 11.24 17.94
CA LYS A 206 -11.78 11.26 16.60
C LYS A 206 -11.44 9.85 16.11
N LYS A 207 -10.82 9.04 16.98
CA LYS A 207 -10.44 7.66 16.63
C LYS A 207 -11.67 6.79 16.36
N LEU A 208 -12.70 6.89 17.21
CA LEU A 208 -13.97 6.18 17.04
C LEU A 208 -14.65 6.55 15.71
N SER A 209 -14.71 7.84 15.38
CA SER A 209 -15.29 8.32 14.11
C SER A 209 -14.56 7.72 12.90
N LYS A 210 -13.22 7.63 12.96
CA LYS A 210 -12.42 6.99 11.91
C LYS A 210 -12.75 5.50 11.76
N PHE A 211 -12.87 4.76 12.86
CA PHE A 211 -13.27 3.35 12.81
C PHE A 211 -14.70 3.17 12.26
N GLN A 212 -15.64 4.02 12.68
CA GLN A 212 -17.01 3.99 12.16
C GLN A 212 -17.08 4.30 10.67
N SER A 213 -16.35 5.30 10.20
CA SER A 213 -16.25 5.62 8.77
C SER A 213 -15.67 4.43 7.98
N ASN A 214 -14.64 3.78 8.50
CA ASN A 214 -14.06 2.59 7.88
C ASN A 214 -15.08 1.43 7.83
N LEU A 215 -15.87 1.21 8.90
CA LEU A 215 -16.92 0.18 8.91
C LEU A 215 -18.05 0.45 7.89
N ASN A 216 -18.40 1.71 7.69
CA ASN A 216 -19.43 2.08 6.70
C ASN A 216 -19.00 1.72 5.27
N ALA A 217 -17.69 1.74 4.98
CA ALA A 217 -17.16 1.28 3.70
C ALA A 217 -17.41 -0.23 3.45
N PHE A 218 -17.67 -1.00 4.52
CA PHE A 218 -18.00 -2.43 4.47
C PHE A 218 -19.48 -2.74 4.74
N GLU A 219 -20.36 -1.75 4.61
CA GLU A 219 -21.80 -1.86 4.97
C GLU A 219 -22.55 -2.93 4.17
N LYS A 220 -22.11 -3.20 2.94
CA LYS A 220 -22.70 -4.23 2.07
C LYS A 220 -22.24 -5.67 2.39
N ASP A 221 -21.24 -5.83 3.26
CA ASP A 221 -20.65 -7.12 3.62
C ASP A 221 -21.30 -7.67 4.89
N THR A 222 -22.58 -8.01 4.82
CA THR A 222 -23.34 -8.58 5.95
C THR A 222 -22.94 -10.02 6.28
N SER A 223 -22.13 -10.65 5.44
CA SER A 223 -21.71 -12.05 5.60
C SER A 223 -20.55 -12.25 6.60
N ASP A 224 -19.72 -11.24 6.86
CA ASP A 224 -18.62 -11.37 7.83
C ASP A 224 -19.12 -11.03 9.25
N ASN A 225 -19.26 -12.07 10.07
CA ASN A 225 -19.69 -11.96 11.46
C ASN A 225 -18.78 -11.01 12.29
N ARG A 226 -17.49 -10.87 11.93
CA ARG A 226 -16.54 -9.97 12.61
C ARG A 226 -16.91 -8.51 12.42
N ILE A 227 -17.44 -8.11 11.26
CA ILE A 227 -17.91 -6.74 11.02
C ILE A 227 -19.04 -6.39 11.98
N ASN A 228 -20.02 -7.27 12.10
CA ASN A 228 -21.15 -7.06 13.00
C ASN A 228 -20.70 -7.04 14.48
N LYS A 229 -19.78 -7.91 14.86
CA LYS A 229 -19.19 -7.89 16.21
C LYS A 229 -18.41 -6.60 16.46
N THR A 230 -17.64 -6.12 15.48
CA THR A 230 -16.90 -4.85 15.60
C THR A 230 -17.86 -3.65 15.76
N ARG A 231 -18.99 -3.62 15.04
CA ARG A 231 -20.02 -2.58 15.24
C ARG A 231 -20.58 -2.59 16.65
N LYS A 232 -20.90 -3.78 17.16
CA LYS A 232 -21.40 -3.95 18.54
C LYS A 232 -20.35 -3.51 19.57
N PHE A 233 -19.09 -3.90 19.36
CA PHE A 233 -17.98 -3.47 20.21
C PHE A 233 -17.80 -1.95 20.24
N LEU A 234 -17.77 -1.29 19.06
CA LEU A 234 -17.64 0.17 19.01
C LEU A 234 -18.84 0.91 19.62
N ALA A 235 -20.05 0.36 19.49
CA ALA A 235 -21.23 0.91 20.13
C ALA A 235 -21.20 0.75 21.64
N TRP A 236 -20.73 -0.39 22.13
CA TRP A 236 -20.57 -0.66 23.55
C TRP A 236 -19.51 0.24 24.17
N ILE A 237 -18.28 0.28 23.62
CA ILE A 237 -17.19 1.07 24.19
C ILE A 237 -17.51 2.57 24.20
N LYS A 238 -18.27 3.06 23.20
CA LYS A 238 -18.78 4.43 23.20
C LYS A 238 -19.62 4.74 24.43
N LYS A 239 -20.47 3.79 24.85
CA LYS A 239 -21.31 3.94 26.07
C LYS A 239 -20.46 3.89 27.33
N GLU A 240 -19.43 3.03 27.36
CA GLU A 240 -18.54 2.95 28.52
C GLU A 240 -17.77 4.27 28.71
N VAL A 241 -17.22 4.85 27.64
CA VAL A 241 -16.50 6.14 27.71
C VAL A 241 -17.40 7.29 28.18
N GLN A 242 -18.71 7.23 27.93
CA GLN A 242 -19.64 8.24 28.43
C GLN A 242 -19.86 8.19 29.95
N LYS A 243 -19.47 7.10 30.62
CA LYS A 243 -19.55 6.95 32.07
C LYS A 243 -18.36 7.57 32.80
N PHE A 244 -17.28 7.93 32.08
CA PHE A 244 -16.13 8.61 32.66
C PHE A 244 -16.45 10.10 32.79
N ASP A 245 -16.82 10.52 33.98
CA ASP A 245 -17.05 11.93 34.33
C ASP A 245 -15.83 12.57 35.01
#